data_62aa50f3d86c76c0387042c19a02d0ee
#
_entry.id   62aa50f3d86c76c0387042c19a02d0ee
#
_cell.length_a   1.000
_cell.length_b   1.000
_cell.length_c   1.000
_cell.angle_alpha   90.00
_cell.angle_beta   90.00
_cell.angle_gamma   90.00
#
_symmetry.space_group_name_H-M   'P 1'
#
loop_
_entity.id
_entity.type
_entity.pdbx_description
1 polymer ?
#
loop_
_entity_poly.entity_id
_entity_poly.type
_entity_poly.pdbx_seq_one_letter_code
_entity_poly.pdbx_strand_id
1 'polypeptide(L)' 'MFLGWFDDTPKKSVAEKIQEAVERYVSKFDETPNVCLVNARDVIAYEGMEVKAVEYVRPNHFWVGRVETPADTALAA' A
#
# COMPACT_ATOMS: atom_id res chain seq x y z
N MET A 1 -2.64 -11.44 0.43
CA MET A 1 -2.11 -11.23 1.79
C MET A 1 -1.61 -9.82 1.94
N PHE A 2 -1.92 -9.18 3.05
CA PHE A 2 -1.58 -7.76 3.26
C PHE A 2 -0.81 -7.59 4.56
N LEU A 3 0.09 -6.61 4.55
CA LEU A 3 0.84 -6.20 5.73
C LEU A 3 0.36 -4.82 6.16
N GLY A 4 -0.09 -4.70 7.40
CA GLY A 4 -0.46 -3.40 7.95
C GLY A 4 0.78 -2.69 8.47
N TRP A 5 0.91 -1.42 8.11
CA TRP A 5 2.05 -0.60 8.49
C TRP A 5 1.56 0.73 9.00
N PHE A 6 1.97 1.10 10.19
CA PHE A 6 1.61 2.38 10.78
C PHE A 6 2.85 3.24 10.96
N ASP A 7 2.80 4.47 10.47
CA ASP A 7 3.90 5.41 10.61
C ASP A 7 3.36 6.82 10.60
N ASP A 8 3.38 7.48 11.76
CA ASP A 8 2.91 8.85 11.89
C ASP A 8 4.05 9.85 12.05
N THR A 9 5.26 9.47 11.65
CA THR A 9 6.43 10.34 11.75
C THR A 9 6.20 11.63 10.97
N PRO A 10 6.25 12.79 11.63
CA PRO A 10 5.81 14.03 10.97
C PRO A 10 6.72 14.52 9.85
N LYS A 11 7.99 14.20 9.89
CA LYS A 11 8.93 14.68 8.87
C LYS A 11 9.15 13.71 7.72
N LYS A 12 8.48 12.59 7.75
CA LYS A 12 8.62 11.58 6.72
C LYS A 12 7.52 11.76 5.69
N SER A 13 7.88 11.74 4.42
CA SER A 13 6.89 11.85 3.35
C SER A 13 6.07 10.57 3.25
N VAL A 14 4.90 10.67 2.61
CA VAL A 14 4.07 9.49 2.37
C VAL A 14 4.84 8.48 1.52
N ALA A 15 5.59 8.96 0.53
CA ALA A 15 6.38 8.06 -0.31
C ALA A 15 7.40 7.27 0.50
N GLU A 16 8.06 7.92 1.45
CA GLU A 16 9.02 7.22 2.30
C GLU A 16 8.34 6.18 3.19
N LYS A 17 7.18 6.52 3.72
CA LYS A 17 6.43 5.59 4.56
C LYS A 17 5.99 4.37 3.75
N ILE A 18 5.51 4.59 2.54
CA ILE A 18 5.12 3.49 1.66
C ILE A 18 6.33 2.63 1.32
N GLN A 19 7.46 3.27 1.01
CA GLN A 19 8.67 2.53 0.68
C GLN A 19 9.10 1.61 1.82
N GLU A 20 9.05 2.09 3.05
CA GLU A 20 9.40 1.27 4.19
C GLU A 20 8.42 0.11 4.38
N ALA A 21 7.14 0.37 4.16
CA ALA A 21 6.14 -0.68 4.22
C ALA A 21 6.39 -1.75 3.16
N VAL A 22 6.75 -1.32 1.95
CA VAL A 22 7.08 -2.25 0.87
C VAL A 22 8.30 -3.09 1.22
N GLU A 23 9.34 -2.47 1.76
CA GLU A 23 10.54 -3.19 2.15
C GLU A 23 10.23 -4.24 3.20
N ARG A 24 9.37 -3.90 4.14
CA ARG A 24 8.98 -4.83 5.18
C ARG A 24 8.17 -5.99 4.59
N TYR A 25 7.29 -5.68 3.65
CA TYR A 25 6.50 -6.70 2.98
C TYR A 25 7.39 -7.68 2.22
N VAL A 26 8.33 -7.16 1.45
CA VAL A 26 9.26 -8.00 0.68
C VAL A 26 10.09 -8.87 1.62
N SER A 27 10.55 -8.29 2.71
CA SER A 27 11.34 -9.04 3.68
C SER A 27 10.55 -10.18 4.31
N LYS A 28 9.26 -9.95 4.54
CA LYS A 28 8.43 -10.93 5.23
C LYS A 28 7.89 -12.01 4.30
N PHE A 29 7.48 -11.63 3.10
CA PHE A 29 6.76 -12.53 2.21
C PHE A 29 7.56 -12.95 0.98
N ASP A 30 8.73 -12.37 0.77
CA ASP A 30 9.61 -12.70 -0.35
C ASP A 30 8.91 -12.54 -1.71
N GLU A 31 8.09 -11.52 -1.82
CA GLU A 31 7.43 -11.16 -3.08
C GLU A 31 7.19 -9.67 -3.11
N THR A 32 6.98 -9.12 -4.31
CA THR A 32 6.77 -7.70 -4.50
C THR A 32 5.28 -7.38 -4.42
N PRO A 33 4.87 -6.42 -3.59
CA PRO A 33 3.47 -6.02 -3.54
C PRO A 33 3.10 -5.21 -4.78
N ASN A 34 1.81 -5.14 -5.09
CA ASN A 34 1.34 -4.36 -6.22
C ASN A 34 0.24 -3.36 -5.86
N VAL A 35 -0.15 -3.30 -4.61
CA VAL A 35 -1.18 -2.36 -4.18
C VAL A 35 -0.92 -1.91 -2.74
N CYS A 36 -1.24 -0.65 -2.47
CA CYS A 36 -1.19 -0.09 -1.13
C CYS A 36 -2.52 0.62 -0.86
N LEU A 37 -3.22 0.21 0.19
CA LEU A 37 -4.46 0.83 0.59
C LEU A 37 -4.17 1.87 1.66
N VAL A 38 -4.66 3.08 1.47
CA VAL A 38 -4.36 4.19 2.35
C VAL A 38 -5.60 5.02 2.61
N ASN A 39 -5.50 5.93 3.57
CA ASN A 39 -6.52 6.95 3.76
C ASN A 39 -6.48 7.91 2.57
N ALA A 40 -7.62 8.49 2.22
CA ALA A 40 -7.69 9.43 1.09
C ALA A 40 -6.66 10.54 1.21
N ARG A 41 -6.34 10.95 2.43
CA ARG A 41 -5.35 11.99 2.71
C ARG A 41 -3.95 11.59 2.27
N ASP A 42 -3.67 10.29 2.24
CA ASP A 42 -2.32 9.78 1.99
C ASP A 42 -2.13 9.23 0.58
N VAL A 43 -3.08 9.46 -0.30
CA VAL A 43 -2.96 8.98 -1.69
C VAL A 43 -1.91 9.81 -2.43
N ILE A 44 -0.97 9.11 -3.04
CA ILE A 44 0.04 9.72 -3.89
C ILE A 44 0.26 8.83 -5.09
N ALA A 45 0.90 9.38 -6.11
CA ALA A 45 1.39 8.58 -7.22
C ALA A 45 2.66 7.88 -6.74
N TYR A 46 2.74 6.58 -6.93
CA TYR A 46 3.88 5.79 -6.50
C TYR A 46 4.23 4.82 -7.62
N GLU A 47 5.45 4.91 -8.10
CA GLU A 47 5.88 4.11 -9.24
C GLU A 47 5.95 2.63 -8.88
N GLY A 48 5.40 1.80 -9.75
CA GLY A 48 5.47 0.36 -9.58
C GLY A 48 4.38 -0.26 -8.74
N MET A 49 3.47 0.56 -8.20
CA MET A 49 2.43 0.05 -7.32
C MET A 49 1.23 0.98 -7.35
N GLU A 50 0.04 0.40 -7.31
CA GLU A 50 -1.18 1.19 -7.21
C GLU A 50 -1.43 1.62 -5.77
N VAL A 51 -1.67 2.91 -5.55
CA VAL A 51 -2.04 3.43 -4.23
C VAL A 51 -3.49 3.85 -4.30
N LYS A 52 -4.34 3.23 -3.47
CA LYS A 52 -5.78 3.43 -3.50
C LYS A 52 -6.30 3.96 -2.17
N ALA A 53 -7.21 4.92 -2.25
CA ALA A 53 -7.91 5.40 -1.06
C ALA A 53 -9.00 4.42 -0.67
N VAL A 54 -9.09 4.11 0.62
CA VAL A 54 -10.12 3.24 1.17
C VAL A 54 -10.65 3.88 2.44
N GLU A 55 -11.97 3.97 2.55
CA GLU A 55 -12.61 4.69 3.65
C GLU A 55 -12.25 4.16 5.02
N TYR A 56 -12.09 2.85 5.14
CA TYR A 56 -11.86 2.27 6.45
C TYR A 56 -10.39 2.32 6.88
N VAL A 57 -9.49 2.84 6.05
CA VAL A 57 -8.09 2.98 6.42
C VAL A 57 -7.88 4.35 7.05
N ARG A 58 -7.33 4.37 8.26
CA ARG A 58 -7.07 5.61 8.97
C ARG A 58 -5.81 6.31 8.46
N PRO A 59 -5.68 7.63 8.70
CA PRO A 59 -4.44 8.33 8.32
C PRO A 59 -3.21 7.66 8.90
N ASN A 60 -2.12 7.71 8.16
CA ASN A 60 -0.82 7.15 8.55
C ASN A 60 -0.80 5.62 8.62
N HIS A 61 -1.85 4.96 8.17
CA HIS A 61 -1.89 3.51 8.04
C HIS A 61 -1.75 3.13 6.58
N PHE A 62 -0.98 2.08 6.33
CA PHE A 62 -0.68 1.63 4.98
C PHE A 62 -0.85 0.12 4.93
N TRP A 63 -1.74 -0.34 4.07
CA TRP A 63 -1.96 -1.77 3.89
C TRP A 63 -1.36 -2.17 2.56
N VAL A 64 -0.18 -2.77 2.64
CA VAL A 64 0.59 -3.15 1.46
C VAL A 64 0.36 -4.63 1.19
N GLY A 65 0.07 -4.95 -0.05
CA GLY A 65 -0.17 -6.33 -0.39
C GLY A 65 -0.11 -6.61 -1.86
N ARG A 66 -0.46 -7.83 -2.19
CA ARG A 66 -0.49 -8.26 -3.57
C ARG A 66 -1.87 -8.82 -3.88
N VAL A 67 -2.46 -8.25 -4.92
CA VAL A 67 -3.73 -8.73 -5.46
C VAL A 67 -3.41 -9.45 -6.75
N GLU A 68 -3.85 -10.69 -6.85
CA GLU A 68 -3.62 -11.46 -8.05
C GLU A 68 -4.57 -11.00 -9.13
N THR A 69 -4.02 -10.79 -10.29
CA THR A 69 -4.79 -10.48 -11.48
C THR A 69 -5.86 -9.41 -11.24
N PRO A 70 -5.47 -8.19 -10.83
CA PRO A 70 -6.46 -7.12 -10.66
C PRO A 70 -7.28 -6.90 -11.90
N ALA A 71 -6.68 -7.04 -13.08
CA ALA A 71 -7.39 -6.89 -14.34
C ALA A 71 -8.41 -8.00 -14.50
N ASP A 72 -8.06 -9.21 -14.11
CA ASP A 72 -8.99 -10.33 -14.18
C ASP A 72 -10.14 -10.14 -13.22
N THR A 73 -9.87 -9.57 -12.08
CA THR A 73 -10.92 -9.23 -11.13
C THR A 73 -11.92 -8.29 -11.78
N ALA A 74 -11.45 -7.31 -12.50
CA ALA A 74 -12.30 -6.38 -13.20
C ALA A 74 -13.08 -7.09 -14.30
N LEU A 75 -12.46 -8.02 -14.98
CA LEU A 75 -13.12 -8.78 -16.04
C LEU A 75 -14.15 -9.74 -15.48
N ALA A 76 -13.85 -10.32 -14.36
CA ALA A 76 -14.76 -11.25 -13.72
C ALA A 76 -16.01 -10.55 -13.21
N ALA A 77 -15.89 -9.28 -12.94
CA ALA A 77 -17.03 -8.50 -12.55
C ALA A 77 -17.91 -8.22 -13.77
#